data_c72026583754f2c082ca6acff129edbb
#
_entry.id   c72026583754f2c082ca6acff129edbb
#
_cell.length_a   1.000
_cell.length_b   1.000
_cell.length_c   1.000
_cell.angle_alpha   90.00
_cell.angle_beta   90.00
_cell.angle_gamma   90.00
#
_symmetry.space_group_name_H-M   'P 1'
#
loop_
_entity.id
_entity.type
_entity.pdbx_description
1 polymer ?
#
loop_
_entity_poly.entity_id
_entity_poly.type
_entity_poly.pdbx_seq_one_letter_code
_entity_poly.pdbx_strand_id
1 'polypeptide(L)'
;MKRFLSSILMLLVLVTTLVAPAYAADESRSFSFDLSIDGGSEKTAVVGDVLTVTFTLRRTDSAEDYSMYAMQNEILYDPAFFELVEGGTMTASGIETQDLGLRDGSHALYMNFVSLAGSDTWKAQTLVGSFRLKVIGTDGSSTIRSSNCFVATRDGQSHYAATQTDAVVSLSGGCLVRFETNGGSRVPDQTVTLGGKVKKPDDPTKEGFYLEGWYSDMDLQNKWNFSKDTVVGNMTLYAKWDTQRHFSPLWILLLVLIVVVILMLLGRKRARMKKEILPTNADSSSEREKEDIVQ
;
A
#
# COMPACT_ATOMS: atom_id res chain seq x y z
N MET A 1 -12.40 -39.76 -12.61
CA MET A 1 -12.53 -39.91 -14.08
C MET A 1 -12.67 -38.53 -14.79
N LYS A 2 -13.51 -37.59 -14.34
CA LYS A 2 -13.64 -36.28 -15.02
C LYS A 2 -12.34 -35.44 -15.09
N ARG A 3 -11.51 -35.47 -14.04
CA ARG A 3 -10.21 -34.78 -14.03
C ARG A 3 -9.15 -35.39 -14.94
N PHE A 4 -9.22 -36.70 -15.18
CA PHE A 4 -8.31 -37.39 -16.09
C PHE A 4 -8.64 -37.15 -17.58
N LEU A 5 -9.94 -37.01 -17.92
CA LEU A 5 -10.36 -36.66 -19.28
C LEU A 5 -9.98 -35.21 -19.65
N SER A 6 -10.09 -34.30 -18.70
CA SER A 6 -9.66 -32.88 -18.90
C SER A 6 -8.16 -32.82 -19.20
N SER A 7 -7.33 -33.55 -18.44
CA SER A 7 -5.88 -33.60 -18.66
C SER A 7 -5.48 -34.20 -19.99
N ILE A 8 -6.24 -35.22 -20.47
CA ILE A 8 -5.98 -35.84 -21.77
C ILE A 8 -6.42 -34.92 -22.92
N LEU A 9 -7.55 -34.26 -22.79
CA LEU A 9 -8.02 -33.26 -23.77
C LEU A 9 -7.06 -32.06 -23.86
N MET A 10 -6.52 -31.63 -22.72
CA MET A 10 -5.52 -30.57 -22.64
C MET A 10 -4.17 -30.99 -23.27
N LEU A 11 -3.76 -32.23 -23.10
CA LEU A 11 -2.56 -32.79 -23.75
C LEU A 11 -2.73 -32.87 -25.28
N LEU A 12 -3.96 -33.15 -25.75
CA LEU A 12 -4.26 -33.22 -27.19
C LEU A 12 -4.24 -31.81 -27.83
N VAL A 13 -4.72 -30.79 -27.13
CA VAL A 13 -4.64 -29.38 -27.57
C VAL A 13 -3.19 -28.89 -27.56
N LEU A 14 -2.41 -29.28 -26.56
CA LEU A 14 -1.00 -28.86 -26.44
C LEU A 14 -0.12 -29.50 -27.53
N VAL A 15 -0.42 -30.76 -27.95
CA VAL A 15 0.34 -31.45 -29.01
C VAL A 15 0.03 -30.90 -30.41
N THR A 16 -1.17 -30.35 -30.61
CA THR A 16 -1.53 -29.72 -31.89
C THR A 16 -0.92 -28.35 -32.10
N THR A 17 -0.45 -27.66 -31.03
CA THR A 17 0.25 -26.37 -31.16
C THR A 17 1.67 -26.49 -31.73
N LEU A 18 2.25 -27.72 -31.80
CA LEU A 18 3.61 -27.93 -32.32
C LEU A 18 3.71 -27.91 -33.85
N VAL A 19 2.60 -28.08 -34.59
CA VAL A 19 2.53 -27.93 -36.05
C VAL A 19 1.09 -27.52 -36.42
N ALA A 20 0.66 -26.33 -35.95
CA ALA A 20 -0.59 -25.80 -36.43
C ALA A 20 -0.38 -25.33 -37.88
N PRO A 21 -1.09 -25.86 -38.89
CA PRO A 21 -1.22 -25.17 -40.15
C PRO A 21 -1.75 -23.78 -39.84
N ALA A 22 -1.20 -22.74 -40.48
CA ALA A 22 -1.74 -21.41 -40.36
C ALA A 22 -3.17 -21.47 -40.94
N TYR A 23 -4.16 -21.70 -40.10
CA TYR A 23 -5.56 -21.59 -40.51
C TYR A 23 -5.82 -20.14 -40.89
N ALA A 24 -6.40 -19.94 -42.08
CA ALA A 24 -6.86 -18.60 -42.47
C ALA A 24 -7.92 -18.15 -41.45
N ALA A 25 -7.81 -16.92 -40.98
CA ALA A 25 -8.86 -16.34 -40.13
C ALA A 25 -10.17 -16.27 -40.92
N ASP A 26 -11.29 -16.66 -40.29
CA ASP A 26 -12.62 -16.43 -40.84
C ASP A 26 -12.96 -14.94 -40.64
N GLU A 27 -13.05 -14.20 -41.75
CA GLU A 27 -13.37 -12.77 -41.74
C GLU A 27 -14.85 -12.45 -41.50
N SER A 28 -15.72 -13.49 -41.42
CA SER A 28 -17.15 -13.30 -41.18
C SER A 28 -17.48 -12.70 -39.81
N ARG A 29 -16.57 -12.85 -38.83
CA ARG A 29 -16.66 -12.27 -37.50
C ARG A 29 -15.31 -11.78 -37.05
N SER A 30 -15.32 -10.79 -36.18
CA SER A 30 -14.09 -10.27 -35.56
C SER A 30 -14.26 -10.02 -34.08
N PHE A 31 -13.16 -10.18 -33.33
CA PHE A 31 -13.13 -10.10 -31.90
C PHE A 31 -11.98 -9.21 -31.42
N SER A 32 -12.11 -8.72 -30.17
CA SER A 32 -11.03 -8.07 -29.43
C SER A 32 -10.87 -8.71 -28.07
N PHE A 33 -9.63 -9.04 -27.72
CA PHE A 33 -9.20 -9.51 -26.41
C PHE A 33 -8.73 -8.29 -25.62
N ASP A 34 -9.62 -7.71 -24.81
CA ASP A 34 -9.38 -6.45 -24.15
C ASP A 34 -8.94 -6.68 -22.70
N LEU A 35 -7.72 -6.27 -22.36
CA LEU A 35 -7.21 -6.23 -21.00
C LEU A 35 -7.40 -4.83 -20.42
N SER A 36 -7.78 -4.76 -19.15
CA SER A 36 -7.84 -3.53 -18.40
C SER A 36 -7.32 -3.72 -16.98
N ILE A 37 -6.85 -2.63 -16.37
CA ILE A 37 -6.36 -2.58 -14.99
C ILE A 37 -7.19 -1.56 -14.25
N ASP A 38 -7.90 -2.01 -13.19
CA ASP A 38 -8.81 -1.16 -12.43
C ASP A 38 -9.78 -0.35 -13.32
N GLY A 39 -10.17 -0.93 -14.46
CA GLY A 39 -11.11 -0.33 -15.43
C GLY A 39 -10.49 0.55 -16.51
N GLY A 40 -9.17 0.69 -16.58
CA GLY A 40 -8.45 1.44 -17.63
C GLY A 40 -7.42 0.59 -18.35
N SER A 41 -6.94 1.06 -19.53
CA SER A 41 -5.83 0.43 -20.26
C SER A 41 -4.45 0.85 -19.73
N GLU A 42 -4.39 1.91 -18.92
CA GLU A 42 -3.15 2.43 -18.33
C GLU A 42 -3.36 2.71 -16.85
N LYS A 43 -2.33 2.47 -16.03
CA LYS A 43 -2.35 2.71 -14.60
C LYS A 43 -0.98 3.15 -14.11
N THR A 44 -0.95 4.19 -13.29
CA THR A 44 0.22 4.49 -12.44
C THR A 44 0.05 3.79 -11.11
N ALA A 45 1.07 3.06 -10.69
CA ALA A 45 1.08 2.29 -9.46
C ALA A 45 2.40 2.45 -8.71
N VAL A 46 2.41 2.02 -7.46
CA VAL A 46 3.60 1.99 -6.59
C VAL A 46 3.76 0.59 -6.00
N VAL A 47 4.96 0.28 -5.55
CA VAL A 47 5.24 -1.02 -4.91
C VAL A 47 4.25 -1.30 -3.76
N GLY A 48 3.73 -2.53 -3.71
CA GLY A 48 2.75 -2.96 -2.73
C GLY A 48 1.28 -2.75 -3.14
N ASP A 49 0.99 -2.00 -4.20
CA ASP A 49 -0.37 -1.93 -4.75
C ASP A 49 -0.84 -3.30 -5.23
N VAL A 50 -2.14 -3.54 -5.08
CA VAL A 50 -2.81 -4.73 -5.64
C VAL A 50 -3.76 -4.26 -6.72
N LEU A 51 -3.44 -4.60 -7.96
CA LEU A 51 -4.18 -4.20 -9.15
C LEU A 51 -5.13 -5.32 -9.58
N THR A 52 -6.33 -4.95 -10.02
CA THR A 52 -7.27 -5.89 -10.63
C THR A 52 -7.13 -5.83 -12.15
N VAL A 53 -6.64 -6.93 -12.72
CA VAL A 53 -6.60 -7.12 -14.17
C VAL A 53 -7.89 -7.80 -14.60
N THR A 54 -8.54 -7.22 -15.57
CA THR A 54 -9.81 -7.71 -16.12
C THR A 54 -9.64 -8.08 -17.58
N PHE A 55 -10.13 -9.25 -17.97
CA PHE A 55 -10.17 -9.71 -19.34
C PHE A 55 -11.60 -9.71 -19.87
N THR A 56 -11.84 -8.98 -20.95
CA THR A 56 -13.12 -8.90 -21.65
C THR A 56 -12.92 -9.35 -23.10
N LEU A 57 -13.76 -10.27 -23.55
CA LEU A 57 -13.85 -10.63 -24.96
C LEU A 57 -15.00 -9.83 -25.60
N ARG A 58 -14.69 -9.10 -26.66
CA ARG A 58 -15.65 -8.27 -27.36
C ARG A 58 -15.72 -8.62 -28.84
N ARG A 59 -16.93 -8.86 -29.35
CA ARG A 59 -17.20 -8.95 -30.77
C ARG A 59 -17.13 -7.54 -31.38
N THR A 60 -16.39 -7.39 -32.49
CA THR A 60 -16.11 -6.07 -33.08
C THR A 60 -16.87 -5.78 -34.38
N ASP A 61 -17.39 -6.83 -35.04
CA ASP A 61 -18.19 -6.70 -36.27
C ASP A 61 -19.67 -6.45 -36.02
N SER A 62 -20.19 -6.79 -34.86
CA SER A 62 -21.60 -6.66 -34.47
C SER A 62 -21.78 -6.48 -32.96
N ALA A 63 -22.88 -5.84 -32.58
CA ALA A 63 -23.31 -5.76 -31.18
C ALA A 63 -24.24 -6.92 -30.76
N GLU A 64 -24.49 -7.88 -31.65
CA GLU A 64 -25.36 -9.02 -31.37
C GLU A 64 -24.64 -10.14 -30.63
N ASP A 65 -25.39 -10.87 -29.81
CA ASP A 65 -24.94 -12.10 -29.19
C ASP A 65 -24.51 -13.11 -30.26
N TYR A 66 -23.64 -14.02 -29.89
CA TYR A 66 -23.08 -15.00 -30.82
C TYR A 66 -22.88 -16.37 -30.20
N SER A 67 -22.81 -17.38 -31.04
CA SER A 67 -22.44 -18.74 -30.62
C SER A 67 -20.93 -18.81 -30.41
N MET A 68 -20.53 -19.22 -29.23
CA MET A 68 -19.16 -19.52 -28.85
C MET A 68 -18.92 -21.02 -28.90
N TYR A 69 -17.90 -21.46 -29.58
CA TYR A 69 -17.51 -22.88 -29.69
C TYR A 69 -16.25 -23.15 -28.88
N ALA A 70 -15.20 -22.37 -29.08
CA ALA A 70 -14.01 -22.41 -28.27
C ALA A 70 -13.30 -21.06 -28.27
N MET A 71 -12.61 -20.77 -27.18
CA MET A 71 -11.79 -19.59 -27.00
C MET A 71 -10.53 -19.97 -26.22
N GLN A 72 -9.42 -19.39 -26.59
CA GLN A 72 -8.15 -19.50 -25.85
C GLN A 72 -7.54 -18.12 -25.68
N ASN A 73 -6.90 -17.90 -24.55
CA ASN A 73 -6.05 -16.74 -24.29
C ASN A 73 -4.96 -17.09 -23.28
N GLU A 74 -3.75 -16.64 -23.54
CA GLU A 74 -2.69 -16.58 -22.52
C GLU A 74 -2.47 -15.13 -22.12
N ILE A 75 -2.52 -14.83 -20.82
CA ILE A 75 -2.20 -13.51 -20.30
C ILE A 75 -0.81 -13.56 -19.71
N LEU A 76 0.07 -12.71 -20.23
CA LEU A 76 1.48 -12.64 -19.88
C LEU A 76 1.75 -11.38 -19.08
N TYR A 77 2.49 -11.52 -17.96
CA TYR A 77 3.01 -10.41 -17.18
C TYR A 77 4.45 -10.67 -16.74
N ASP A 78 5.17 -9.61 -16.43
CA ASP A 78 6.57 -9.68 -15.99
C ASP A 78 6.66 -9.99 -14.49
N PRO A 79 7.23 -11.13 -14.09
CA PRO A 79 7.37 -11.49 -12.67
C PRO A 79 8.37 -10.62 -11.90
N ALA A 80 9.18 -9.79 -12.57
CA ALA A 80 10.01 -8.78 -11.91
C ALA A 80 9.18 -7.58 -11.43
N PHE A 81 8.02 -7.35 -12.05
CA PHE A 81 7.11 -6.25 -11.75
C PHE A 81 5.93 -6.69 -10.90
N PHE A 82 5.46 -7.92 -11.04
CA PHE A 82 4.20 -8.39 -10.48
C PHE A 82 4.30 -9.78 -9.86
N GLU A 83 3.57 -9.94 -8.77
CA GLU A 83 3.29 -11.22 -8.12
C GLU A 83 1.80 -11.53 -8.21
N LEU A 84 1.43 -12.75 -8.63
CA LEU A 84 0.03 -13.18 -8.67
C LEU A 84 -0.51 -13.31 -7.25
N VAL A 85 -1.62 -12.62 -6.97
CA VAL A 85 -2.37 -12.79 -5.73
C VAL A 85 -3.38 -13.92 -5.90
N GLU A 86 -3.34 -14.92 -5.02
CA GLU A 86 -4.30 -16.03 -5.03
C GLU A 86 -5.76 -15.54 -5.03
N GLY A 87 -6.64 -16.24 -5.74
CA GLY A 87 -8.08 -15.98 -5.76
C GLY A 87 -8.56 -15.12 -6.93
N GLY A 88 -7.93 -15.22 -8.11
CA GLY A 88 -8.48 -14.71 -9.36
C GLY A 88 -9.87 -15.30 -9.60
N THR A 89 -10.86 -14.45 -9.96
CA THR A 89 -12.25 -14.85 -10.17
C THR A 89 -12.55 -14.89 -11.65
N MET A 90 -12.97 -16.09 -12.17
CA MET A 90 -13.56 -16.20 -13.49
C MET A 90 -15.07 -15.98 -13.39
N THR A 91 -15.59 -15.10 -14.21
CA THR A 91 -17.01 -14.72 -14.18
C THR A 91 -17.82 -15.40 -15.25
N ALA A 92 -17.21 -15.75 -16.40
CA ALA A 92 -17.87 -16.51 -17.44
C ALA A 92 -17.90 -18.00 -17.09
N SER A 93 -19.07 -18.62 -17.28
CA SER A 93 -19.26 -20.04 -17.00
C SER A 93 -18.47 -20.90 -18.00
N GLY A 94 -17.85 -21.97 -17.48
CA GLY A 94 -17.12 -22.94 -18.31
C GLY A 94 -15.69 -22.50 -18.69
N ILE A 95 -15.21 -21.37 -18.21
CA ILE A 95 -13.80 -20.98 -18.37
C ILE A 95 -12.93 -21.85 -17.45
N GLU A 96 -11.95 -22.51 -18.06
CA GLU A 96 -10.87 -23.18 -17.32
C GLU A 96 -9.64 -22.28 -17.30
N THR A 97 -8.98 -22.20 -16.15
CA THR A 97 -7.75 -21.42 -15.97
C THR A 97 -6.63 -22.29 -15.45
N GLN A 98 -5.43 -22.02 -15.92
CA GLN A 98 -4.22 -22.68 -15.46
C GLN A 98 -3.08 -21.66 -15.32
N ASP A 99 -2.43 -21.68 -14.18
CA ASP A 99 -1.13 -21.03 -14.02
C ASP A 99 -0.07 -21.91 -14.70
N LEU A 100 0.54 -21.40 -15.75
CA LEU A 100 1.59 -22.08 -16.50
C LEU A 100 2.99 -21.78 -15.95
N GLY A 101 3.09 -20.90 -14.96
CA GLY A 101 4.36 -20.46 -14.40
C GLY A 101 5.18 -19.61 -15.38
N LEU A 102 6.50 -19.64 -15.21
CA LEU A 102 7.43 -18.84 -16.01
C LEU A 102 7.65 -19.47 -17.40
N ARG A 103 7.41 -18.64 -18.45
CA ARG A 103 7.66 -18.97 -19.85
C ARG A 103 8.33 -17.78 -20.54
N ASP A 104 9.48 -18.01 -21.14
CA ASP A 104 10.23 -17.01 -21.92
C ASP A 104 10.39 -15.66 -21.20
N GLY A 105 10.65 -15.72 -19.87
CA GLY A 105 10.82 -14.54 -19.03
C GLY A 105 9.53 -13.88 -18.55
N SER A 106 8.36 -14.31 -18.98
CA SER A 106 7.05 -13.85 -18.50
C SER A 106 6.34 -14.94 -17.71
N HIS A 107 5.53 -14.54 -16.74
CA HIS A 107 4.58 -15.45 -16.09
C HIS A 107 3.32 -15.52 -16.94
N ALA A 108 2.81 -16.73 -17.18
CA ALA A 108 1.69 -16.99 -18.08
C ALA A 108 0.48 -17.57 -17.34
N LEU A 109 -0.66 -16.92 -17.50
CA LEU A 109 -1.98 -17.44 -17.09
C LEU A 109 -2.73 -17.88 -18.35
N TYR A 110 -3.04 -19.17 -18.44
CA TYR A 110 -3.79 -19.74 -19.54
C TYR A 110 -5.27 -19.80 -19.23
N MET A 111 -6.10 -19.40 -20.18
CA MET A 111 -7.55 -19.46 -20.11
C MET A 111 -8.09 -20.13 -21.35
N ASN A 112 -9.01 -21.05 -21.18
CA ASN A 112 -9.72 -21.65 -22.28
C ASN A 112 -11.19 -21.86 -21.98
N PHE A 113 -11.96 -21.93 -23.05
CA PHE A 113 -13.35 -22.34 -23.08
C PHE A 113 -13.55 -23.27 -24.26
N VAL A 114 -14.27 -24.38 -24.03
CA VAL A 114 -14.70 -25.30 -25.08
C VAL A 114 -16.15 -25.70 -24.78
N SER A 115 -17.05 -25.47 -25.75
CA SER A 115 -18.43 -25.90 -25.66
C SER A 115 -18.58 -27.35 -26.07
N LEU A 116 -18.76 -28.23 -25.11
CA LEU A 116 -19.01 -29.66 -25.37
C LEU A 116 -20.40 -29.94 -25.96
N ALA A 117 -21.33 -28.99 -25.83
CA ALA A 117 -22.68 -29.07 -26.41
C ALA A 117 -22.72 -28.60 -27.88
N GLY A 118 -21.58 -28.12 -28.38
CA GLY A 118 -21.47 -27.64 -29.77
C GLY A 118 -21.54 -26.11 -29.90
N SER A 119 -22.17 -25.40 -29.01
CA SER A 119 -22.09 -23.93 -28.89
C SER A 119 -22.80 -23.45 -27.62
N ASP A 120 -22.29 -22.34 -27.07
CA ASP A 120 -22.95 -21.56 -26.02
C ASP A 120 -23.16 -20.14 -26.52
N THR A 121 -24.24 -19.51 -26.07
CA THR A 121 -24.52 -18.12 -26.46
C THR A 121 -23.77 -17.15 -25.56
N TRP A 122 -22.89 -16.35 -26.16
CA TRP A 122 -22.18 -15.28 -25.49
C TRP A 122 -22.67 -13.90 -25.92
N LYS A 123 -22.58 -12.96 -24.99
CA LYS A 123 -22.87 -11.55 -25.29
C LYS A 123 -21.79 -10.96 -26.18
N ALA A 124 -22.16 -9.97 -27.03
CA ALA A 124 -21.21 -9.26 -27.86
C ALA A 124 -20.02 -8.68 -27.07
N GLN A 125 -20.24 -8.36 -25.80
CA GLN A 125 -19.20 -8.06 -24.83
C GLN A 125 -19.35 -8.92 -23.59
N THR A 126 -18.40 -9.79 -23.33
CA THR A 126 -18.40 -10.72 -22.20
C THR A 126 -17.22 -10.47 -21.31
N LEU A 127 -17.46 -10.16 -20.03
CA LEU A 127 -16.44 -10.20 -19.01
C LEU A 127 -16.07 -11.66 -18.73
N VAL A 128 -14.89 -12.08 -19.21
CA VAL A 128 -14.42 -13.46 -19.09
C VAL A 128 -13.95 -13.73 -17.68
N GLY A 129 -13.14 -12.84 -17.13
CA GLY A 129 -12.67 -13.00 -15.77
C GLY A 129 -11.76 -11.87 -15.31
N SER A 130 -11.34 -11.97 -14.06
CA SER A 130 -10.38 -11.07 -13.47
C SER A 130 -9.43 -11.80 -12.54
N PHE A 131 -8.25 -11.24 -12.33
CA PHE A 131 -7.25 -11.71 -11.37
C PHE A 131 -6.53 -10.51 -10.76
N ARG A 132 -5.80 -10.72 -9.70
CA ARG A 132 -5.10 -9.63 -9.01
C ARG A 132 -3.61 -9.83 -9.07
N LEU A 133 -2.91 -8.75 -9.35
CA LEU A 133 -1.45 -8.67 -9.35
C LEU A 133 -1.00 -7.70 -8.27
N LYS A 134 -0.08 -8.13 -7.42
CA LYS A 134 0.62 -7.25 -6.49
C LYS A 134 1.85 -6.68 -7.19
N VAL A 135 2.00 -5.37 -7.11
CA VAL A 135 3.18 -4.66 -7.63
C VAL A 135 4.36 -4.92 -6.72
N ILE A 136 5.43 -5.49 -7.26
CA ILE A 136 6.71 -5.74 -6.58
C ILE A 136 7.87 -4.96 -7.19
N GLY A 137 7.74 -4.52 -8.46
CA GLY A 137 8.70 -3.63 -9.11
C GLY A 137 8.70 -2.23 -8.47
N THR A 138 9.83 -1.54 -8.51
CA THR A 138 10.03 -0.24 -7.85
C THR A 138 9.97 0.95 -8.81
N ASP A 139 10.28 0.74 -10.09
CA ASP A 139 10.33 1.79 -11.12
C ASP A 139 10.13 1.20 -12.53
N GLY A 140 10.00 2.05 -13.53
CA GLY A 140 9.81 1.68 -14.92
C GLY A 140 8.37 1.47 -15.32
N SER A 141 8.15 0.72 -16.38
CA SER A 141 6.81 0.33 -16.83
C SER A 141 6.81 -1.11 -17.34
N SER A 142 5.67 -1.76 -17.19
CA SER A 142 5.46 -3.13 -17.66
C SER A 142 4.10 -3.26 -18.35
N THR A 143 4.04 -4.10 -19.36
CA THR A 143 2.84 -4.37 -20.13
C THR A 143 2.30 -5.74 -19.78
N ILE A 144 1.02 -5.81 -19.43
CA ILE A 144 0.26 -7.04 -19.32
C ILE A 144 -0.42 -7.26 -20.66
N ARG A 145 -0.16 -8.39 -21.30
CA ARG A 145 -0.59 -8.62 -22.69
C ARG A 145 -1.27 -9.96 -22.86
N SER A 146 -2.17 -10.02 -23.83
CA SER A 146 -2.70 -11.28 -24.36
C SER A 146 -1.71 -11.90 -25.35
N SER A 147 -1.68 -13.23 -25.39
CA SER A 147 -0.89 -14.03 -26.32
C SER A 147 -1.65 -15.30 -26.66
N ASN A 148 -1.29 -15.94 -27.77
CA ASN A 148 -1.89 -17.21 -28.21
C ASN A 148 -3.42 -17.19 -28.13
N CYS A 149 -4.03 -16.04 -28.49
CA CYS A 149 -5.45 -15.83 -28.39
C CYS A 149 -6.17 -16.16 -29.69
N PHE A 150 -7.27 -16.86 -29.58
CA PHE A 150 -8.18 -17.15 -30.69
C PHE A 150 -9.61 -17.42 -30.24
N VAL A 151 -10.54 -17.20 -31.16
CA VAL A 151 -11.93 -17.68 -31.10
C VAL A 151 -12.14 -18.62 -32.28
N ALA A 152 -12.47 -19.88 -32.01
CA ALA A 152 -12.61 -20.90 -33.03
C ALA A 152 -13.95 -20.77 -33.80
N THR A 153 -13.93 -21.08 -35.07
CA THR A 153 -15.13 -21.29 -35.86
C THR A 153 -15.87 -22.57 -35.44
N ARG A 154 -17.10 -22.72 -35.92
CA ARG A 154 -17.98 -23.86 -35.57
C ARG A 154 -17.36 -25.23 -35.84
N ASP A 155 -16.62 -25.36 -36.91
CA ASP A 155 -15.99 -26.63 -37.33
C ASP A 155 -14.63 -26.85 -36.66
N GLY A 156 -14.12 -25.85 -35.92
CA GLY A 156 -12.82 -25.89 -35.25
C GLY A 156 -11.62 -25.90 -36.22
N GLN A 157 -11.87 -25.70 -37.54
CA GLN A 157 -10.83 -25.75 -38.54
C GLN A 157 -10.19 -24.38 -38.79
N SER A 158 -10.85 -23.31 -38.37
CA SER A 158 -10.43 -21.92 -38.57
C SER A 158 -10.63 -21.11 -37.30
N HIS A 159 -10.04 -19.93 -37.26
CA HIS A 159 -10.22 -18.94 -36.21
C HIS A 159 -10.80 -17.66 -36.80
N TYR A 160 -11.64 -16.98 -36.04
CA TYR A 160 -12.09 -15.63 -36.40
C TYR A 160 -10.94 -14.63 -36.26
N ALA A 161 -11.04 -13.53 -37.03
CA ALA A 161 -10.11 -12.42 -36.88
C ALA A 161 -10.15 -11.86 -35.45
N ALA A 162 -8.99 -11.62 -34.88
CA ALA A 162 -8.90 -11.14 -33.49
C ALA A 162 -7.82 -10.05 -33.34
N THR A 163 -8.15 -9.02 -32.58
CA THR A 163 -7.23 -7.98 -32.11
C THR A 163 -7.01 -8.10 -30.61
N GLN A 164 -6.03 -7.38 -30.09
CA GLN A 164 -5.69 -7.39 -28.68
C GLN A 164 -5.53 -5.94 -28.21
N THR A 165 -5.98 -5.68 -26.98
CA THR A 165 -5.70 -4.44 -26.26
C THR A 165 -4.96 -4.82 -24.98
N ASP A 166 -3.71 -4.41 -24.91
CA ASP A 166 -2.85 -4.64 -23.75
C ASP A 166 -3.12 -3.60 -22.67
N ALA A 167 -2.63 -3.90 -21.48
CA ALA A 167 -2.72 -3.00 -20.33
C ALA A 167 -1.33 -2.62 -19.83
N VAL A 168 -1.09 -1.33 -19.61
CA VAL A 168 0.23 -0.79 -19.23
C VAL A 168 0.21 -0.30 -17.78
N VAL A 169 1.20 -0.73 -17.00
CA VAL A 169 1.45 -0.22 -15.65
C VAL A 169 2.76 0.56 -15.63
N SER A 170 2.67 1.82 -15.25
CA SER A 170 3.85 2.68 -15.02
C SER A 170 4.09 2.80 -13.52
N LEU A 171 5.32 2.50 -13.08
CA LEU A 171 5.67 2.57 -11.66
C LEU A 171 6.24 3.93 -11.31
N SER A 172 5.77 4.52 -10.23
CA SER A 172 6.16 5.87 -9.82
C SER A 172 7.36 5.93 -8.88
N GLY A 173 8.10 4.84 -8.70
CA GLY A 173 9.35 4.81 -7.93
C GLY A 173 9.24 5.05 -6.43
N GLY A 174 8.05 5.06 -5.84
CA GLY A 174 7.84 5.30 -4.41
C GLY A 174 6.58 4.65 -3.84
N CYS A 175 6.56 4.54 -2.53
CA CYS A 175 5.40 4.08 -1.76
C CYS A 175 4.57 5.28 -1.31
N LEU A 176 3.25 5.21 -1.44
CA LEU A 176 2.35 6.22 -0.93
C LEU A 176 2.12 6.03 0.57
N VAL A 177 2.45 7.05 1.35
CA VAL A 177 2.14 7.11 2.78
C VAL A 177 1.02 8.12 3.00
N ARG A 178 -0.15 7.63 3.40
CA ARG A 178 -1.32 8.43 3.74
C ARG A 178 -1.33 8.75 5.23
N PHE A 179 -1.95 9.88 5.58
CA PHE A 179 -2.13 10.31 6.96
C PHE A 179 -3.62 10.42 7.28
N GLU A 180 -4.13 9.43 8.01
CA GLU A 180 -5.50 9.45 8.55
C GLU A 180 -5.47 10.19 9.88
N THR A 181 -6.05 11.39 9.90
CA THR A 181 -5.98 12.28 11.06
C THR A 181 -7.01 11.99 12.14
N ASN A 182 -7.91 11.02 11.96
CA ASN A 182 -8.95 10.65 12.91
C ASN A 182 -9.73 11.87 13.44
N GLY A 183 -10.13 12.75 12.51
CA GLY A 183 -10.91 13.96 12.81
C GLY A 183 -10.09 15.19 13.18
N GLY A 184 -8.77 15.17 12.98
CA GLY A 184 -7.90 16.34 13.03
C GLY A 184 -7.81 17.07 11.69
N SER A 185 -7.06 18.20 11.67
CA SER A 185 -6.78 18.92 10.44
C SER A 185 -6.01 18.04 9.44
N ARG A 186 -6.23 18.29 8.13
CA ARG A 186 -5.64 17.49 7.05
C ARG A 186 -4.12 17.56 7.06
N VAL A 187 -3.49 16.39 6.87
CA VAL A 187 -2.06 16.23 6.59
C VAL A 187 -1.91 15.72 5.15
N PRO A 188 -1.03 16.32 4.32
CA PRO A 188 -0.79 15.84 2.95
C PRO A 188 -0.12 14.47 2.94
N ASP A 189 -0.49 13.64 1.97
CA ASP A 189 0.17 12.36 1.69
C ASP A 189 1.63 12.60 1.26
N GLN A 190 2.49 11.62 1.48
CA GLN A 190 3.89 11.64 1.06
C GLN A 190 4.21 10.44 0.17
N THR A 191 5.04 10.66 -0.86
CA THR A 191 5.64 9.57 -1.63
C THR A 191 7.07 9.36 -1.10
N VAL A 192 7.36 8.12 -0.69
CA VAL A 192 8.64 7.76 -0.05
C VAL A 192 9.22 6.54 -0.77
N THR A 193 10.51 6.53 -1.08
CA THR A 193 11.15 5.36 -1.67
C THR A 193 11.04 4.15 -0.75
N LEU A 194 10.94 2.95 -1.32
CA LEU A 194 10.92 1.69 -0.55
C LEU A 194 12.16 1.62 0.35
N GLY A 195 11.98 1.29 1.63
CA GLY A 195 13.04 1.32 2.64
C GLY A 195 13.40 2.72 3.15
N GLY A 196 12.82 3.78 2.57
CA GLY A 196 13.02 5.16 3.00
C GLY A 196 12.24 5.50 4.28
N LYS A 197 12.52 6.68 4.83
CA LYS A 197 11.84 7.19 6.03
C LYS A 197 10.81 8.25 5.67
N VAL A 198 9.66 8.18 6.33
CA VAL A 198 8.63 9.22 6.24
C VAL A 198 9.14 10.49 6.93
N LYS A 199 9.03 11.63 6.27
CA LYS A 199 9.27 12.93 6.91
C LYS A 199 8.13 13.19 7.92
N LYS A 200 8.49 13.43 9.19
CA LYS A 200 7.47 13.78 10.18
C LYS A 200 6.70 15.03 9.71
N PRO A 201 5.36 14.96 9.53
CA PRO A 201 4.57 16.12 9.19
C PRO A 201 4.46 17.06 10.39
N ASP A 202 4.01 18.30 10.15
CA ASP A 202 3.56 19.17 11.21
C ASP A 202 2.38 18.50 11.94
N ASP A 203 2.32 18.71 13.25
CA ASP A 203 1.30 18.09 14.07
C ASP A 203 -0.08 18.66 13.69
N PRO A 204 -1.06 17.84 13.28
CA PRO A 204 -2.41 18.29 13.00
C PRO A 204 -3.08 18.83 14.28
N THR A 205 -4.13 19.63 14.09
CA THR A 205 -4.91 20.20 15.20
C THR A 205 -6.28 19.51 15.30
N LYS A 206 -6.74 19.30 16.53
CA LYS A 206 -8.09 18.82 16.83
C LYS A 206 -8.55 19.51 18.12
N GLU A 207 -9.70 20.18 18.07
CA GLU A 207 -10.21 20.96 19.19
C GLU A 207 -10.41 20.08 20.46
N GLY A 208 -9.82 20.49 21.57
CA GLY A 208 -9.88 19.77 22.85
C GLY A 208 -8.96 18.55 22.96
N PHE A 209 -8.13 18.27 21.95
CA PHE A 209 -7.25 17.11 21.93
C PHE A 209 -5.80 17.49 21.64
N TYR A 210 -4.87 16.60 22.03
CA TYR A 210 -3.45 16.67 21.70
C TYR A 210 -3.03 15.42 20.95
N LEU A 211 -2.19 15.56 19.94
CA LEU A 211 -1.66 14.43 19.21
C LEU A 211 -0.70 13.63 20.11
N GLU A 212 -1.06 12.39 20.42
CA GLU A 212 -0.17 11.45 21.12
C GLU A 212 0.93 10.93 20.18
N GLY A 213 0.59 10.75 18.90
CA GLY A 213 1.51 10.29 17.87
C GLY A 213 0.78 9.65 16.70
N TRP A 214 1.60 9.11 15.79
CA TRP A 214 1.16 8.38 14.62
C TRP A 214 1.38 6.89 14.80
N TYR A 215 0.47 6.07 14.25
CA TYR A 215 0.45 4.62 14.39
C TYR A 215 0.31 3.97 13.02
N SER A 216 0.94 2.81 12.81
CA SER A 216 0.91 2.09 11.54
C SER A 216 -0.30 1.17 11.37
N ASP A 217 -1.14 1.06 12.38
CA ASP A 217 -2.34 0.22 12.41
C ASP A 217 -3.56 1.01 12.89
N MET A 218 -4.73 0.62 12.38
CA MET A 218 -6.02 1.24 12.73
C MET A 218 -6.39 1.08 14.20
N ASP A 219 -5.91 0.01 14.85
CA ASP A 219 -6.15 -0.27 16.27
C ASP A 219 -5.24 0.54 17.21
N LEU A 220 -4.36 1.38 16.66
CA LEU A 220 -3.48 2.30 17.37
C LEU A 220 -2.58 1.59 18.42
N GLN A 221 -2.06 0.40 18.08
CA GLN A 221 -1.18 -0.39 18.92
C GLN A 221 0.30 -0.18 18.58
N ASN A 222 0.62 0.00 17.29
CA ASN A 222 1.98 0.06 16.78
C ASN A 222 2.38 1.51 16.48
N LYS A 223 2.97 2.17 17.48
CA LYS A 223 3.40 3.57 17.34
C LYS A 223 4.53 3.72 16.33
N TRP A 224 4.33 4.57 15.34
CA TRP A 224 5.32 4.87 14.30
C TRP A 224 6.44 5.77 14.82
N ASN A 225 7.68 5.36 14.56
CA ASN A 225 8.86 6.14 14.90
C ASN A 225 9.52 6.69 13.63
N PHE A 226 9.29 7.96 13.32
CA PHE A 226 9.82 8.63 12.13
C PHE A 226 11.36 8.61 12.00
N SER A 227 12.09 8.39 13.09
CA SER A 227 13.56 8.32 13.06
C SER A 227 14.10 6.91 12.82
N LYS A 228 13.31 5.85 13.08
CA LYS A 228 13.74 4.45 13.00
C LYS A 228 13.02 3.67 11.92
N ASP A 229 11.68 3.83 11.83
CA ASP A 229 10.85 2.99 10.97
C ASP A 229 11.00 3.39 9.51
N THR A 230 10.92 2.40 8.64
CA THR A 230 11.06 2.56 7.19
C THR A 230 9.81 2.06 6.46
N VAL A 231 9.53 2.65 5.31
CA VAL A 231 8.40 2.30 4.47
C VAL A 231 8.70 1.01 3.71
N VAL A 232 7.83 0.01 3.86
CA VAL A 232 7.95 -1.30 3.19
C VAL A 232 6.90 -1.53 2.09
N GLY A 233 6.08 -0.53 1.82
CA GLY A 233 5.00 -0.54 0.83
C GLY A 233 4.06 0.63 1.08
N ASN A 234 2.97 0.72 0.30
CA ASN A 234 1.91 1.68 0.58
C ASN A 234 1.34 1.45 1.97
N MET A 235 1.16 2.53 2.71
CA MET A 235 0.68 2.44 4.08
C MET A 235 -0.12 3.67 4.49
N THR A 236 -0.87 3.53 5.59
CA THR A 236 -1.56 4.66 6.24
C THR A 236 -1.05 4.79 7.66
N LEU A 237 -0.70 6.00 8.05
CA LEU A 237 -0.40 6.37 9.44
C LEU A 237 -1.63 7.01 10.06
N TYR A 238 -2.04 6.51 11.22
CA TYR A 238 -3.25 6.93 11.93
C TYR A 238 -2.88 7.81 13.13
N ALA A 239 -3.51 8.98 13.22
CA ALA A 239 -3.32 9.86 14.37
C ALA A 239 -4.04 9.32 15.61
N LYS A 240 -3.34 9.26 16.73
CA LYS A 240 -3.92 9.00 18.05
C LYS A 240 -3.99 10.27 18.85
N TRP A 241 -5.18 10.55 19.42
CA TRP A 241 -5.47 11.75 20.18
C TRP A 241 -5.65 11.45 21.66
N ASP A 242 -5.15 12.37 22.50
CA ASP A 242 -5.36 12.35 23.95
C ASP A 242 -6.02 13.67 24.38
N THR A 243 -6.83 13.62 25.44
CA THR A 243 -7.48 14.76 26.07
C THR A 243 -6.64 15.39 27.19
N GLN A 244 -5.56 14.72 27.61
CA GLN A 244 -4.70 15.16 28.70
C GLN A 244 -3.28 15.44 28.23
N ARG A 245 -2.76 16.64 28.54
CA ARG A 245 -1.32 16.88 28.47
C ARG A 245 -0.66 16.09 29.59
N HIS A 246 0.00 15.00 29.27
CA HIS A 246 0.90 14.34 30.22
C HIS A 246 2.11 15.24 30.47
N PHE A 247 2.08 16.03 31.53
CA PHE A 247 3.29 16.69 31.98
C PHE A 247 4.25 15.61 32.46
N SER A 248 5.43 15.53 31.87
CA SER A 248 6.47 14.61 32.35
C SER A 248 6.72 14.90 33.82
N PRO A 249 6.77 13.87 34.70
CA PRO A 249 7.06 14.05 36.12
C PRO A 249 8.40 14.78 36.35
N LEU A 250 9.30 14.78 35.39
CA LEU A 250 10.55 15.55 35.40
C LEU A 250 10.34 17.06 35.51
N TRP A 251 9.28 17.61 34.90
CA TRP A 251 8.95 19.04 35.03
C TRP A 251 8.48 19.40 36.43
N ILE A 252 7.76 18.50 37.11
CA ILE A 252 7.33 18.68 38.50
C ILE A 252 8.56 18.66 39.42
N LEU A 253 9.49 17.70 39.19
CA LEU A 253 10.75 17.65 39.92
C LEU A 253 11.60 18.93 39.72
N LEU A 254 11.68 19.44 38.49
CA LEU A 254 12.40 20.66 38.19
C LEU A 254 11.77 21.88 38.89
N LEU A 255 10.46 22.01 38.90
CA LEU A 255 9.73 23.07 39.64
C LEU A 255 9.98 22.97 41.13
N VAL A 256 9.92 21.77 41.71
CA VAL A 256 10.21 21.54 43.13
C VAL A 256 11.64 21.93 43.44
N LEU A 257 12.62 21.55 42.61
CA LEU A 257 14.01 21.92 42.76
C LEU A 257 14.22 23.44 42.76
N ILE A 258 13.59 24.14 41.78
CA ILE A 258 13.64 25.60 41.69
C ILE A 258 13.06 26.26 42.98
N VAL A 259 11.91 25.77 43.47
CA VAL A 259 11.31 26.28 44.71
C VAL A 259 12.22 26.08 45.90
N VAL A 260 12.84 24.90 46.06
CA VAL A 260 13.79 24.60 47.13
C VAL A 260 15.00 25.54 47.05
N VAL A 261 15.56 25.76 45.87
CA VAL A 261 16.68 26.69 45.65
C VAL A 261 16.28 28.11 46.06
N ILE A 262 15.11 28.59 45.64
CA ILE A 262 14.58 29.92 45.99
C ILE A 262 14.45 30.03 47.52
N LEU A 263 13.86 29.04 48.19
CA LEU A 263 13.71 29.03 49.65
C LEU A 263 15.05 29.04 50.38
N MET A 264 16.07 28.29 49.89
CA MET A 264 17.42 28.32 50.44
C MET A 264 18.08 29.71 50.26
N LEU A 265 17.89 30.34 49.11
CA LEU A 265 18.43 31.71 48.86
C LEU A 265 17.76 32.75 49.76
N LEU A 266 16.44 32.66 49.94
CA LEU A 266 15.69 33.56 50.85
C LEU A 266 16.08 33.33 52.29
N GLY A 267 16.29 32.06 52.73
CA GLY A 267 16.77 31.73 54.07
C GLY A 267 18.17 32.28 54.32
N ARG A 268 19.08 32.16 53.36
CA ARG A 268 20.43 32.76 53.44
C ARG A 268 20.38 34.30 53.53
N LYS A 269 19.49 34.98 52.82
CA LYS A 269 19.30 36.44 52.88
C LYS A 269 18.76 36.87 54.24
N ARG A 270 17.80 36.14 54.82
CA ARG A 270 17.27 36.37 56.18
C ARG A 270 18.34 36.14 57.27
N ALA A 271 19.15 35.12 57.12
CA ALA A 271 20.24 34.84 58.08
C ALA A 271 21.34 35.94 58.05
N ARG A 272 21.64 36.50 56.84
CA ARG A 272 22.55 37.65 56.69
C ARG A 272 22.01 38.90 57.33
N MET A 273 20.74 39.25 57.11
CA MET A 273 20.08 40.43 57.72
C MET A 273 20.00 40.28 59.27
N LYS A 274 19.82 39.08 59.82
CA LYS A 274 19.81 38.85 61.27
C LYS A 274 21.19 39.01 61.89
N LYS A 275 22.28 38.82 61.13
CA LYS A 275 23.66 39.00 61.57
C LYS A 275 24.09 40.48 61.55
N GLU A 276 23.45 41.33 60.74
CA GLU A 276 23.70 42.77 60.66
C GLU A 276 22.91 43.59 61.71
N ILE A 277 21.88 43.00 62.35
CA ILE A 277 21.00 43.66 63.30
C ILE A 277 21.39 43.36 64.77
N LEU A 278 22.46 42.60 65.06
CA LEU A 278 22.98 42.46 66.43
C LEU A 278 23.96 43.62 66.71
N PRO A 279 23.62 44.61 67.51
CA PRO A 279 24.56 45.63 67.90
C PRO A 279 25.63 45.01 68.81
N THR A 280 26.88 45.26 68.54
CA THR A 280 28.03 45.07 69.40
C THR A 280 27.92 46.02 70.60
N ASN A 281 27.18 45.60 71.63
CA ASN A 281 27.27 46.20 72.97
C ASN A 281 28.08 45.32 73.91
N ALA A 282 29.38 45.43 73.78
CA ALA A 282 30.32 44.96 74.83
C ALA A 282 31.65 45.70 74.59
N ASP A 283 31.71 47.00 74.95
CA ASP A 283 32.97 47.56 75.50
C ASP A 283 32.70 49.02 75.94
N SER A 284 32.23 49.21 77.17
CA SER A 284 32.36 50.48 77.89
C SER A 284 32.05 50.28 79.38
N SER A 285 32.80 49.46 80.09
CA SER A 285 32.78 49.45 81.54
C SER A 285 34.13 48.94 82.14
N SER A 286 35.25 49.59 81.82
CA SER A 286 36.54 49.38 82.53
C SER A 286 37.49 50.55 82.47
N GLU A 287 37.03 51.79 82.45
CA GLU A 287 37.89 52.98 82.65
C GLU A 287 37.23 54.05 83.55
N ARG A 288 36.82 53.73 84.72
CA ARG A 288 36.53 54.70 85.78
C ARG A 288 36.70 54.06 87.15
N GLU A 289 37.92 53.63 87.52
CA GLU A 289 38.27 53.37 88.92
C GLU A 289 39.79 53.31 89.08
N LYS A 290 40.46 54.50 88.84
CA LYS A 290 41.82 54.76 89.36
C LYS A 290 42.14 56.24 89.22
N GLU A 291 41.47 57.04 90.02
CA GLU A 291 41.94 58.38 90.44
C GLU A 291 41.11 58.79 91.64
N ASP A 292 41.53 58.37 92.84
CA ASP A 292 41.31 59.00 94.11
C ASP A 292 41.89 58.11 95.19
N ILE A 293 43.18 58.11 95.42
CA ILE A 293 43.86 57.92 96.64
C ILE A 293 45.31 58.46 96.44
N VAL A 294 45.54 59.71 96.84
CA VAL A 294 46.70 60.27 97.53
C VAL A 294 46.42 61.73 97.78
N GLN A 295 45.96 61.98 98.82
CA GLN A 295 46.23 62.82 99.99
C GLN A 295 45.10 62.74 101.01
#